data_1a24d31b51472f8751079502b4bdba4b
#
_entry.id   1a24d31b51472f8751079502b4bdba4b
#
_cell.length_a   1.000
_cell.length_b   1.000
_cell.length_c   1.000
_cell.angle_alpha   90.00
_cell.angle_beta   90.00
_cell.angle_gamma   90.00
#
_symmetry.space_group_name_H-M   'P 1'
#
loop_
_entity.id
_entity.type
_entity.pdbx_description
1 polymer ?
#
loop_
_entity_poly.entity_id
_entity_poly.type
_entity_poly.pdbx_seq_one_letter_code
_entity_poly.pdbx_strand_id
1 'polypeptide(L)' 'ICTGSGGDLISKVDADCFLSGDFKYHQALEALSNQISLIDLGHFESERYFSQCLAKDLKNLPLQVIITVSKNPFQYF' A
#
# COMPACT_ATOMS: atom_id res chain seq x y z
N ILE A 1 6.72 4.81 2.58
CA ILE A 1 5.84 3.77 2.03
C ILE A 1 4.40 3.94 2.51
N CYS A 2 3.43 3.71 1.63
CA CYS A 2 2.01 3.62 1.95
C CYS A 2 1.42 2.41 1.20
N THR A 3 0.88 1.44 1.93
CA THR A 3 0.24 0.28 1.31
C THR A 3 -1.09 0.64 0.67
N GLY A 4 -1.54 -0.15 -0.30
CA GLY A 4 -2.77 0.12 -1.05
C GLY A 4 -2.62 1.31 -2.02
N SER A 5 -3.62 2.15 -2.12
CA SER A 5 -3.67 3.29 -3.04
C SER A 5 -3.23 4.59 -2.35
N GLY A 6 -1.94 4.85 -2.32
CA GLY A 6 -1.35 6.02 -1.65
C GLY A 6 -1.05 7.23 -2.55
N GLY A 7 -1.43 7.20 -3.82
CA GLY A 7 -1.07 8.22 -4.80
C GLY A 7 -1.47 9.66 -4.43
N ASP A 8 -2.55 9.84 -3.68
CA ASP A 8 -3.01 11.17 -3.25
C ASP A 8 -2.10 11.81 -2.16
N LEU A 9 -1.15 11.05 -1.64
CA LEU A 9 -0.18 11.56 -0.66
C LEU A 9 1.07 12.17 -1.30
N ILE A 10 1.27 12.05 -2.62
CA ILE A 10 2.49 12.49 -3.33
C ILE A 10 2.88 13.93 -3.00
N SER A 11 1.89 14.84 -2.95
CA SER A 11 2.13 16.25 -2.63
C SER A 11 2.68 16.50 -1.20
N LYS A 12 2.59 15.49 -0.33
CA LYS A 12 3.04 15.55 1.07
C LYS A 12 4.28 14.69 1.33
N VAL A 13 4.78 14.01 0.31
CA VAL A 13 5.96 13.15 0.43
C VAL A 13 7.21 14.02 0.43
N ASP A 14 8.00 13.90 1.48
CA ASP A 14 9.34 14.49 1.60
C ASP A 14 10.36 13.33 1.62
N ALA A 15 10.62 12.78 0.43
CA ALA A 15 11.54 11.67 0.23
C ALA A 15 11.93 11.56 -1.25
N ASP A 16 13.04 10.90 -1.52
CA ASP A 16 13.51 10.64 -2.90
C ASP A 16 12.70 9.56 -3.62
N CYS A 17 12.06 8.69 -2.86
CA CYS A 17 11.30 7.56 -3.39
C CYS A 17 10.04 7.29 -2.57
N PHE A 18 8.93 7.04 -3.26
CA PHE A 18 7.66 6.68 -2.65
C PHE A 18 7.14 5.35 -3.19
N LEU A 19 6.89 4.41 -2.26
CA LEU A 19 6.41 3.07 -2.56
C LEU A 19 4.92 2.99 -2.18
N SER A 20 4.07 2.61 -3.13
CA SER A 20 2.62 2.43 -2.92
C SER A 20 2.04 1.54 -4.02
N GLY A 21 0.73 1.51 -4.19
CA GLY A 21 0.04 0.86 -5.29
C GLY A 21 -0.96 1.78 -5.98
N ASP A 22 -1.48 1.32 -7.11
CA ASP A 22 -2.57 1.98 -7.87
C ASP A 22 -2.26 3.43 -8.24
N PHE A 23 -1.04 3.73 -8.68
CA PHE A 23 -0.72 5.05 -9.15
C PHE A 23 -1.42 5.38 -10.47
N LYS A 24 -2.07 6.54 -10.52
CA LYS A 24 -2.68 7.09 -11.73
C LYS A 24 -1.67 7.89 -12.54
N TYR A 25 -1.93 8.02 -13.83
CA TYR A 25 -1.05 8.75 -14.75
C TYR A 25 -0.69 10.16 -14.26
N HIS A 26 -1.68 10.95 -13.82
CA HIS A 26 -1.42 12.32 -13.34
C HIS A 26 -0.60 12.35 -12.04
N GLN A 27 -0.75 11.33 -11.18
CA GLN A 27 0.04 11.18 -9.96
C GLN A 27 1.51 10.89 -10.29
N ALA A 28 1.75 10.09 -11.33
CA ALA A 28 3.11 9.85 -11.80
C ALA A 28 3.76 11.13 -12.37
N LEU A 29 2.98 11.96 -13.08
CA LEU A 29 3.47 13.27 -13.55
C LEU A 29 3.78 14.23 -12.39
N GLU A 30 2.94 14.25 -11.35
CA GLU A 30 3.17 15.04 -10.14
C GLU A 30 4.46 14.61 -9.43
N ALA A 31 4.65 13.31 -9.25
CA ALA A 31 5.87 12.79 -8.63
C ALA A 31 7.12 13.14 -9.44
N LEU A 32 7.06 13.02 -10.77
CA LEU A 32 8.15 13.41 -11.65
C LEU A 32 8.49 14.90 -11.52
N SER A 33 7.47 15.76 -11.46
CA SER A 33 7.64 17.22 -11.24
C SER A 33 8.28 17.54 -9.90
N ASN A 34 7.97 16.73 -8.87
CA ASN A 34 8.53 16.85 -7.52
C ASN A 34 9.84 16.09 -7.33
N GLN A 35 10.38 15.50 -8.40
CA GLN A 35 11.63 14.70 -8.38
C GLN A 35 11.56 13.50 -7.42
N ILE A 36 10.37 12.91 -7.25
CA ILE A 36 10.13 11.72 -6.45
C ILE A 36 10.06 10.49 -7.37
N SER A 37 10.88 9.50 -7.09
CA SER A 37 10.76 8.18 -7.76
C SER A 37 9.57 7.42 -7.20
N LEU A 38 8.73 6.83 -8.07
CA LEU A 38 7.61 5.97 -7.65
C LEU A 38 7.95 4.50 -7.89
N ILE A 39 7.60 3.66 -6.92
CA ILE A 39 7.60 2.20 -7.09
C ILE A 39 6.19 1.70 -6.80
N ASP A 40 5.54 1.15 -7.83
CA ASP A 40 4.24 0.50 -7.68
C ASP A 40 4.42 -0.93 -7.19
N LEU A 41 3.97 -1.20 -5.97
CA LEU A 41 4.04 -2.51 -5.32
C LEU A 41 2.81 -3.39 -5.61
N GLY A 42 1.78 -2.81 -6.27
CA GLY A 42 0.45 -3.39 -6.32
C GLY A 42 -0.37 -3.16 -5.04
N HIS A 43 -1.65 -2.92 -5.19
CA HIS A 43 -2.57 -2.66 -4.08
C HIS A 43 -2.67 -3.89 -3.17
N PHE A 44 -3.14 -5.00 -3.72
CA PHE A 44 -3.32 -6.24 -2.98
C PHE A 44 -2.00 -6.74 -2.39
N GLU A 45 -0.93 -6.72 -3.17
CA GLU A 45 0.38 -7.22 -2.78
C GLU A 45 0.96 -6.45 -1.58
N SER A 46 0.71 -5.15 -1.51
CA SER A 46 1.18 -4.32 -0.40
C SER A 46 0.31 -4.41 0.85
N GLU A 47 -1.00 -4.68 0.70
CA GLU A 47 -1.94 -4.74 1.83
C GLU A 47 -2.14 -6.14 2.42
N ARG A 48 -1.83 -7.19 1.70
CA ARG A 48 -2.12 -8.58 2.12
C ARG A 48 -1.56 -8.97 3.49
N TYR A 49 -0.56 -8.27 3.96
CA TYR A 49 0.09 -8.55 5.26
C TYR A 49 -0.60 -7.84 6.43
N PHE A 50 -1.50 -6.89 6.17
CA PHE A 50 -2.13 -6.07 7.21
C PHE A 50 -2.86 -6.90 8.24
N SER A 51 -3.65 -7.89 7.82
CA SER A 51 -4.43 -8.73 8.73
C SER A 51 -3.55 -9.52 9.71
N GLN A 52 -2.41 -10.00 9.24
CA GLN A 52 -1.44 -10.71 10.09
C GLN A 52 -0.76 -9.76 11.09
N CYS A 53 -0.38 -8.56 10.64
CA CYS A 53 0.22 -7.54 11.51
C CYS A 53 -0.78 -7.11 12.60
N LEU A 54 -2.02 -6.81 12.21
CA LEU A 54 -3.08 -6.42 13.17
C LEU A 54 -3.40 -7.55 14.15
N ALA A 55 -3.51 -8.79 13.69
CA ALA A 55 -3.75 -9.94 14.56
C ALA A 55 -2.65 -10.10 15.60
N LYS A 56 -1.40 -9.86 15.21
CA LYS A 56 -0.24 -9.87 16.12
C LYS A 56 -0.36 -8.78 17.19
N ASP A 57 -0.78 -7.58 16.82
CA ASP A 57 -0.94 -6.47 17.77
C ASP A 57 -2.12 -6.72 18.74
N LEU A 58 -3.17 -7.40 18.28
CA LEU A 58 -4.34 -7.74 19.08
C LEU A 58 -4.14 -8.98 19.97
N LYS A 59 -3.03 -9.69 19.83
CA LYS A 59 -2.76 -10.97 20.50
C LYS A 59 -2.89 -10.95 22.01
N ASN A 60 -2.55 -9.83 22.65
CA ASN A 60 -2.57 -9.70 24.12
C ASN A 60 -3.90 -9.19 24.68
N LEU A 61 -4.89 -8.95 23.83
CA LEU A 61 -6.23 -8.55 24.24
C LEU A 61 -7.10 -9.79 24.46
N PRO A 62 -8.12 -9.72 25.34
CA PRO A 62 -9.04 -10.83 25.61
C PRO A 62 -10.06 -10.98 24.46
N LEU A 63 -9.57 -11.21 23.25
CA LEU A 63 -10.33 -11.30 22.01
C LEU A 63 -10.02 -12.60 21.28
N GLN A 64 -11.04 -13.17 20.64
CA GLN A 64 -10.81 -14.18 19.60
C GLN A 64 -10.62 -13.47 18.26
N VAL A 65 -9.45 -13.64 17.65
CA VAL A 65 -9.10 -13.05 16.35
C VAL A 65 -9.18 -14.12 15.27
N ILE A 66 -10.00 -13.87 14.24
CA ILE A 66 -10.14 -14.73 13.07
C ILE A 66 -9.67 -13.94 11.86
N ILE A 67 -8.66 -14.46 11.15
CA ILE A 67 -8.16 -13.88 9.91
C ILE A 67 -8.84 -14.56 8.73
N THR A 68 -9.58 -13.79 7.93
CA THR A 68 -10.12 -14.27 6.66
C THR A 68 -9.08 -14.16 5.56
N VAL A 69 -9.03 -15.15 4.67
CA VAL A 69 -8.11 -15.17 3.53
C VAL A 69 -8.79 -14.50 2.34
N SER A 70 -8.13 -13.50 1.77
CA SER A 70 -8.51 -12.89 0.50
C SER A 70 -7.55 -13.29 -0.62
N LYS A 71 -8.03 -13.23 -1.86
CA LYS A 71 -7.23 -13.48 -3.06
C LYS A 71 -7.21 -12.24 -3.92
N ASN A 72 -6.08 -12.01 -4.61
CA ASN A 72 -6.03 -10.96 -5.61
C ASN A 72 -7.06 -11.24 -6.72
N PRO A 73 -8.01 -10.33 -6.98
CA PRO A 73 -8.98 -10.50 -8.06
C PRO A 73 -8.37 -10.32 -9.45
N PHE A 74 -7.20 -9.68 -9.55
CA PHE A 74 -6.51 -9.46 -10.80
C PHE A 74 -5.62 -10.65 -11.16
N GLN A 75 -5.57 -10.95 -12.45
CA GLN A 75 -4.65 -11.93 -13.03
C GLN A 75 -3.76 -11.20 -14.04
N TYR A 76 -2.47 -11.49 -14.01
CA TYR A 76 -1.48 -10.91 -14.92
C TYR A 76 -1.06 -11.97 -15.93
N PHE A 77 -1.17 -11.63 -17.21
CA PHE A 77 -0.87 -12.52 -18.32
C PHE A 77 0.39 -12.08 -19.08
#